data_fcb023657c568c53dffd225241266dab
#
_entry.id   fcb023657c568c53dffd225241266dab
#
_cell.length_a   1.000
_cell.length_b   1.000
_cell.length_c   1.000
_cell.angle_alpha   90.00
_cell.angle_beta   90.00
_cell.angle_gamma   90.00
#
_symmetry.space_group_name_H-M   'P 1'
#
loop_
_entity.id
_entity.type
_entity.pdbx_description
1 polymer ?
#
loop_
_entity_poly.entity_id
_entity_poly.type
_entity_poly.pdbx_seq_one_letter_code
_entity_poly.pdbx_strand_id
1 'polypeptide(L)'
;MKKKFQYTLLGMVLGVSCCFQAVIAQDSVAAHSLLRQIEDQQLRRDPFFMPGIFPSYVSNKKVYREQRKDNNVFYTALISYTLKKLRPGLPASDQTIVDSIIARSERAVAPFKNREGRETYNFWRTDSAYRLPYLWGLNYTSKNMLEDDPDCTSICLLSLNVPGQTAEKAHEVMQDFVNDADNPTQTTFSRYRSYEAYSTWMGNRLPVVFDICVLSNVLTFVQEYNLPWTKADSASLDLIVATINNKDHIRHPYIVAPYYGGSSIILYHLARLMSIKPVPALEALKDSLISDAQRILLQTHDGFEKIVLSNALLKWNAGPGISEAGTPDEIGKSNTPFFIGNIPSIFNFILKKPLSKREIGFYYHYCPAYNNVLLLEYVVLRHKTGDNNFTFDAPAIKKAVE
;
A
#
# COMPACT_ATOMS: atom_id res chain seq x y z
N MET A 1 -20.36 -51.82 -21.94
CA MET A 1 -20.59 -50.39 -21.67
C MET A 1 -19.96 -49.92 -20.35
N LYS A 2 -20.11 -50.58 -19.21
CA LYS A 2 -19.57 -50.15 -17.89
C LYS A 2 -18.06 -49.97 -17.84
N LYS A 3 -17.23 -50.80 -18.47
CA LYS A 3 -15.76 -50.66 -18.46
C LYS A 3 -15.24 -49.46 -19.25
N LYS A 4 -15.83 -49.07 -20.37
CA LYS A 4 -15.44 -47.86 -21.13
C LYS A 4 -15.72 -46.59 -20.35
N PHE A 5 -16.79 -46.51 -19.60
CA PHE A 5 -17.16 -45.35 -18.77
C PHE A 5 -16.19 -45.17 -17.61
N GLN A 6 -15.71 -46.25 -16.99
CA GLN A 6 -14.68 -46.16 -15.91
C GLN A 6 -13.33 -45.64 -16.40
N TYR A 7 -12.87 -46.03 -17.60
CA TYR A 7 -11.60 -45.54 -18.15
C TYR A 7 -11.70 -44.08 -18.58
N THR A 8 -12.84 -43.61 -19.05
CA THR A 8 -13.06 -42.21 -19.41
C THR A 8 -13.09 -41.33 -18.16
N LEU A 9 -13.72 -41.76 -17.07
CA LEU A 9 -13.73 -41.03 -15.80
C LEU A 9 -12.36 -40.98 -15.15
N LEU A 10 -11.60 -42.08 -15.16
CA LEU A 10 -10.23 -42.15 -14.62
C LEU A 10 -9.28 -41.27 -15.43
N GLY A 11 -9.39 -41.22 -16.76
CA GLY A 11 -8.62 -40.34 -17.63
C GLY A 11 -8.93 -38.86 -17.41
N MET A 12 -10.19 -38.48 -17.17
CA MET A 12 -10.57 -37.13 -16.81
C MET A 12 -10.01 -36.70 -15.44
N VAL A 13 -10.09 -37.55 -14.42
CA VAL A 13 -9.58 -37.28 -13.09
C VAL A 13 -8.05 -37.13 -13.11
N LEU A 14 -7.34 -37.97 -13.83
CA LEU A 14 -5.88 -37.89 -13.99
C LEU A 14 -5.49 -36.65 -14.81
N GLY A 15 -6.21 -36.31 -15.87
CA GLY A 15 -5.98 -35.11 -16.68
C GLY A 15 -6.16 -33.82 -15.87
N VAL A 16 -7.22 -33.71 -15.08
CA VAL A 16 -7.48 -32.58 -14.20
C VAL A 16 -6.41 -32.46 -13.11
N SER A 17 -5.98 -33.59 -12.52
CA SER A 17 -4.91 -33.62 -11.52
C SER A 17 -3.56 -33.17 -12.09
N CYS A 18 -3.20 -33.60 -13.31
CA CYS A 18 -1.96 -33.18 -13.97
C CYS A 18 -1.98 -31.68 -14.33
N CYS A 19 -3.10 -31.15 -14.84
CA CYS A 19 -3.23 -29.72 -15.12
C CYS A 19 -3.14 -28.88 -13.83
N PHE A 20 -3.76 -29.34 -12.75
CA PHE A 20 -3.71 -28.69 -11.45
C PHE A 20 -2.27 -28.61 -10.89
N GLN A 21 -1.53 -29.72 -10.95
CA GLN A 21 -0.11 -29.77 -10.51
C GLN A 21 0.79 -28.88 -11.38
N ALA A 22 0.54 -28.79 -12.67
CA ALA A 22 1.31 -27.94 -13.59
C ALA A 22 1.12 -26.44 -13.28
N VAL A 23 -0.10 -26.00 -12.98
CA VAL A 23 -0.41 -24.60 -12.61
C VAL A 23 0.24 -24.24 -11.26
N ILE A 24 0.13 -25.12 -10.26
CA ILE A 24 0.79 -24.91 -8.96
C ILE A 24 2.30 -24.78 -9.11
N ALA A 25 2.92 -25.64 -9.93
CA ALA A 25 4.37 -25.58 -10.17
C ALA A 25 4.78 -24.28 -10.88
N GLN A 26 3.99 -23.79 -11.82
CA GLN A 26 4.23 -22.54 -12.55
C GLN A 26 4.13 -21.31 -11.63
N ASP A 27 3.11 -21.23 -10.78
CA ASP A 27 2.94 -20.15 -9.81
C ASP A 27 4.07 -20.14 -8.78
N SER A 28 4.54 -21.29 -8.32
CA SER A 28 5.68 -21.38 -7.41
C SER A 28 6.98 -20.88 -8.04
N VAL A 29 7.22 -21.18 -9.33
CA VAL A 29 8.39 -20.68 -10.08
C VAL A 29 8.30 -19.18 -10.29
N ALA A 30 7.11 -18.66 -10.62
CA ALA A 30 6.88 -17.23 -10.79
C ALA A 30 7.08 -16.48 -9.47
N ALA A 31 6.53 -16.97 -8.36
CA ALA A 31 6.71 -16.41 -7.03
C ALA A 31 8.18 -16.35 -6.62
N HIS A 32 8.93 -17.45 -6.83
CA HIS A 32 10.37 -17.49 -6.57
C HIS A 32 11.16 -16.46 -7.38
N SER A 33 10.87 -16.36 -8.67
CA SER A 33 11.54 -15.40 -9.57
C SER A 33 11.27 -13.95 -9.14
N LEU A 34 10.00 -13.60 -8.83
CA LEU A 34 9.65 -12.28 -8.33
C LEU A 34 10.35 -11.96 -7.01
N LEU A 35 10.41 -12.93 -6.11
CA LEU A 35 11.06 -12.76 -4.81
C LEU A 35 12.57 -12.50 -4.95
N ARG A 36 13.25 -13.19 -5.88
CA ARG A 36 14.65 -12.92 -6.22
C ARG A 36 14.84 -11.53 -6.78
N GLN A 37 13.99 -11.09 -7.71
CA GLN A 37 14.04 -9.72 -8.24
C GLN A 37 13.83 -8.67 -7.13
N ILE A 38 12.91 -8.91 -6.18
CA ILE A 38 12.73 -8.05 -5.02
C ILE A 38 14.00 -8.02 -4.17
N GLU A 39 14.61 -9.17 -3.89
CA GLU A 39 15.86 -9.25 -3.12
C GLU A 39 17.01 -8.50 -3.79
N ASP A 40 17.16 -8.64 -5.10
CA ASP A 40 18.21 -7.98 -5.89
C ASP A 40 18.04 -6.46 -5.96
N GLN A 41 16.79 -5.98 -5.88
CA GLN A 41 16.48 -4.54 -5.83
C GLN A 41 16.73 -3.91 -4.46
N GLN A 42 16.90 -4.71 -3.40
CA GLN A 42 17.23 -4.18 -2.08
C GLN A 42 18.71 -3.81 -1.99
N LEU A 43 18.98 -2.54 -1.78
CA LEU A 43 20.35 -2.02 -1.83
C LEU A 43 21.23 -2.51 -0.69
N ARG A 44 22.43 -2.93 -1.03
CA ARG A 44 23.48 -3.27 -0.07
C ARG A 44 24.48 -2.12 0.11
N ARG A 45 24.72 -1.36 -0.95
CA ARG A 45 25.58 -0.15 -0.98
C ARG A 45 25.07 0.79 -2.07
N ASP A 46 24.92 2.06 -1.75
CA ASP A 46 24.64 3.14 -2.72
C ASP A 46 25.11 4.46 -2.09
N PRO A 47 25.63 5.42 -2.87
CA PRO A 47 26.10 6.70 -2.33
C PRO A 47 24.96 7.61 -1.86
N PHE A 48 23.71 7.39 -2.30
CA PHE A 48 22.56 8.21 -1.95
C PHE A 48 21.61 7.50 -0.99
N PHE A 49 21.31 6.23 -1.23
CA PHE A 49 20.40 5.44 -0.42
C PHE A 49 21.12 4.69 0.70
N MET A 50 20.44 4.48 1.81
CA MET A 50 20.95 3.65 2.88
C MET A 50 20.97 2.17 2.50
N PRO A 51 21.92 1.37 3.05
CA PRO A 51 21.87 -0.07 2.93
C PRO A 51 20.57 -0.65 3.51
N GLY A 52 19.94 -1.57 2.79
CA GLY A 52 18.68 -2.20 3.19
C GLY A 52 17.42 -1.46 2.72
N ILE A 53 17.55 -0.26 2.16
CA ILE A 53 16.44 0.47 1.54
C ILE A 53 16.13 -0.14 0.16
N PHE A 54 14.86 -0.08 -0.22
CA PHE A 54 14.44 -0.23 -1.61
C PHE A 54 14.42 1.15 -2.29
N PRO A 55 15.10 1.33 -3.42
CA PRO A 55 15.15 2.60 -4.12
C PRO A 55 13.76 3.11 -4.47
N SER A 56 13.50 4.34 -4.11
CA SER A 56 12.29 5.05 -4.48
C SER A 56 12.63 6.34 -5.23
N TYR A 57 11.68 6.78 -6.02
CA TYR A 57 11.86 7.88 -6.94
C TYR A 57 10.64 8.79 -6.90
N VAL A 58 10.87 10.08 -7.12
CA VAL A 58 9.81 11.09 -7.16
C VAL A 58 9.88 11.87 -8.47
N SER A 59 8.73 12.21 -9.03
CA SER A 59 8.57 13.07 -10.20
C SER A 59 7.52 14.13 -9.94
N ASN A 60 7.70 15.33 -10.47
CA ASN A 60 6.68 16.39 -10.45
C ASN A 60 5.76 16.33 -11.68
N LYS A 61 5.91 15.31 -12.51
CA LYS A 61 5.05 15.01 -13.64
C LYS A 61 4.64 13.54 -13.57
N LYS A 62 3.45 13.23 -14.02
CA LYS A 62 2.94 11.86 -14.15
C LYS A 62 3.61 11.13 -15.32
N VAL A 63 4.95 11.15 -15.33
CA VAL A 63 5.80 10.56 -16.37
C VAL A 63 6.94 9.81 -15.69
N TYR A 64 6.95 8.50 -15.83
CA TYR A 64 7.94 7.60 -15.22
C TYR A 64 9.41 7.98 -15.57
N ARG A 65 9.69 8.62 -16.69
CA ARG A 65 11.05 8.87 -17.20
C ARG A 65 11.79 10.07 -16.58
N GLU A 66 11.11 10.96 -15.87
CA GLU A 66 11.72 12.16 -15.27
C GLU A 66 11.79 12.06 -13.74
N GLN A 67 12.38 10.99 -13.23
CA GLN A 67 12.40 10.70 -11.80
C GLN A 67 13.69 11.17 -11.14
N ARG A 68 13.59 11.62 -9.90
CA ARG A 68 14.70 11.87 -8.98
C ARG A 68 14.68 10.89 -7.83
N LYS A 69 15.87 10.51 -7.36
CA LYS A 69 16.01 9.66 -6.18
C LYS A 69 15.37 10.33 -4.96
N ASP A 70 14.61 9.56 -4.19
CA ASP A 70 13.96 10.00 -2.96
C ASP A 70 14.19 8.95 -1.85
N ASN A 71 14.95 9.35 -0.81
CA ASN A 71 15.31 8.44 0.27
C ASN A 71 14.26 8.50 1.38
N ASN A 72 13.11 7.89 1.15
CA ASN A 72 12.04 7.75 2.13
C ASN A 72 11.96 6.32 2.71
N VAL A 73 11.33 6.20 3.88
CA VAL A 73 11.16 4.91 4.57
C VAL A 73 9.97 4.10 4.05
N PHE A 74 8.97 4.80 3.52
CA PHE A 74 7.61 4.26 3.38
C PHE A 74 7.55 3.01 2.53
N TYR A 75 8.16 3.03 1.32
CA TYR A 75 8.18 1.84 0.47
C TYR A 75 8.92 0.66 1.09
N THR A 76 10.04 0.91 1.78
CA THR A 76 10.79 -0.17 2.42
C THR A 76 9.99 -0.83 3.54
N ALA A 77 9.33 -0.04 4.37
CA ALA A 77 8.45 -0.54 5.42
C ALA A 77 7.23 -1.28 4.83
N LEU A 78 6.62 -0.73 3.78
CA LEU A 78 5.45 -1.33 3.11
C LEU A 78 5.80 -2.67 2.44
N ILE A 79 6.95 -2.76 1.76
CA ILE A 79 7.47 -4.01 1.17
C ILE A 79 7.70 -5.05 2.29
N SER A 80 8.39 -4.66 3.35
CA SER A 80 8.70 -5.55 4.47
C SER A 80 7.42 -6.08 5.13
N TYR A 81 6.44 -5.20 5.42
CA TYR A 81 5.14 -5.59 5.96
C TYR A 81 4.38 -6.55 5.03
N THR A 82 4.31 -6.23 3.73
CA THR A 82 3.60 -7.08 2.77
C THR A 82 4.26 -8.45 2.65
N LEU A 83 5.59 -8.52 2.56
CA LEU A 83 6.33 -9.79 2.52
C LEU A 83 6.11 -10.64 3.78
N LYS A 84 6.05 -10.02 4.97
CA LYS A 84 5.68 -10.73 6.21
C LYS A 84 4.30 -11.40 6.11
N LYS A 85 3.32 -10.71 5.55
CA LYS A 85 1.97 -11.25 5.37
C LYS A 85 1.91 -12.38 4.33
N LEU A 86 2.78 -12.34 3.32
CA LEU A 86 2.85 -13.36 2.28
C LEU A 86 3.67 -14.58 2.69
N ARG A 87 4.64 -14.40 3.59
CA ARG A 87 5.60 -15.43 4.02
C ARG A 87 4.97 -16.80 4.33
N PRO A 88 3.87 -16.93 5.09
CA PRO A 88 3.28 -18.23 5.40
C PRO A 88 2.76 -19.01 4.17
N GLY A 89 2.48 -18.33 3.07
CA GLY A 89 2.03 -18.91 1.80
C GLY A 89 3.15 -19.32 0.85
N LEU A 90 4.43 -19.10 1.23
CA LEU A 90 5.59 -19.37 0.39
C LEU A 90 6.30 -20.66 0.81
N PRO A 91 7.02 -21.35 -0.11
CA PRO A 91 7.90 -22.46 0.22
C PRO A 91 8.99 -22.11 1.24
N ALA A 92 9.51 -23.07 1.99
CA ALA A 92 10.49 -22.82 3.05
C ALA A 92 11.79 -22.14 2.56
N SER A 93 12.25 -22.46 1.35
CA SER A 93 13.38 -21.79 0.71
C SER A 93 13.13 -20.30 0.50
N ASP A 94 11.92 -19.93 0.08
CA ASP A 94 11.51 -18.57 -0.21
C ASP A 94 11.26 -17.79 1.08
N GLN A 95 10.76 -18.45 2.13
CA GLN A 95 10.64 -17.84 3.45
C GLN A 95 12.01 -17.36 3.98
N THR A 96 13.09 -18.08 3.71
CA THR A 96 14.45 -17.68 4.10
C THR A 96 14.89 -16.39 3.38
N ILE A 97 14.51 -16.22 2.10
CA ILE A 97 14.77 -14.99 1.34
C ILE A 97 13.99 -13.83 1.95
N VAL A 98 12.71 -14.04 2.24
CA VAL A 98 11.85 -13.04 2.90
C VAL A 98 12.46 -12.60 4.24
N ASP A 99 12.88 -13.55 5.09
CA ASP A 99 13.51 -13.26 6.39
C ASP A 99 14.77 -12.40 6.22
N SER A 100 15.58 -12.70 5.20
CA SER A 100 16.80 -11.94 4.88
C SER A 100 16.49 -10.50 4.42
N ILE A 101 15.45 -10.32 3.60
CA ILE A 101 14.97 -9.00 3.16
C ILE A 101 14.49 -8.19 4.36
N ILE A 102 13.65 -8.78 5.21
CA ILE A 102 13.09 -8.14 6.40
C ILE A 102 14.21 -7.70 7.35
N ALA A 103 15.15 -8.57 7.66
CA ALA A 103 16.26 -8.26 8.57
C ALA A 103 17.14 -7.09 8.07
N ARG A 104 17.26 -6.91 6.74
CA ARG A 104 17.95 -5.74 6.17
C ARG A 104 17.08 -4.49 6.27
N SER A 105 15.77 -4.59 6.02
CA SER A 105 14.83 -3.49 6.10
C SER A 105 14.73 -2.92 7.53
N GLU A 106 14.70 -3.78 8.55
CA GLU A 106 14.63 -3.37 9.95
C GLU A 106 15.77 -2.41 10.34
N ARG A 107 16.99 -2.70 9.90
CA ARG A 107 18.14 -1.82 10.14
C ARG A 107 18.03 -0.50 9.38
N ALA A 108 17.44 -0.53 8.20
CA ALA A 108 17.27 0.65 7.34
C ALA A 108 16.16 1.60 7.83
N VAL A 109 15.18 1.11 8.59
CA VAL A 109 14.06 1.91 9.13
C VAL A 109 14.45 2.74 10.35
N ALA A 110 15.42 2.30 11.15
CA ALA A 110 15.80 2.93 12.41
C ALA A 110 16.12 4.44 12.32
N PRO A 111 16.82 4.98 11.29
CA PRO A 111 17.15 6.41 11.18
C PRO A 111 15.96 7.32 10.89
N PHE A 112 14.77 6.78 10.67
CA PHE A 112 13.53 7.52 10.43
C PHE A 112 12.68 7.67 11.69
N LYS A 113 13.07 7.01 12.80
CA LYS A 113 12.40 7.12 14.09
C LYS A 113 12.52 8.54 14.64
N ASN A 114 11.49 8.99 15.35
CA ASN A 114 11.46 10.24 16.09
C ASN A 114 12.67 10.34 17.04
N ARG A 115 13.30 11.54 17.13
CA ARG A 115 14.47 11.80 17.97
C ARG A 115 14.15 12.44 19.31
N GLU A 116 12.91 12.83 19.53
CA GLU A 116 12.42 13.45 20.76
C GLU A 116 11.85 12.42 21.75
N GLY A 117 12.03 11.12 21.48
CA GLY A 117 11.64 10.03 22.38
C GLY A 117 10.24 9.45 22.13
N ARG A 118 9.52 9.93 21.11
CA ARG A 118 8.23 9.32 20.71
C ARG A 118 8.46 8.03 19.92
N GLU A 119 7.55 7.08 20.04
CA GLU A 119 7.56 5.82 19.28
C GLU A 119 6.94 6.03 17.87
N THR A 120 7.28 7.13 17.21
CA THR A 120 6.75 7.56 15.92
C THR A 120 7.83 7.59 14.85
N TYR A 121 7.42 7.65 13.60
CA TYR A 121 8.32 7.65 12.44
C TYR A 121 7.98 8.79 11.48
N ASN A 122 9.03 9.28 10.84
CA ASN A 122 8.95 10.33 9.82
C ASN A 122 9.15 9.72 8.44
N PHE A 123 8.61 10.36 7.42
CA PHE A 123 8.77 9.94 6.03
C PHE A 123 10.23 10.01 5.55
N TRP A 124 10.96 11.04 5.96
CA TRP A 124 12.39 11.19 5.70
C TRP A 124 13.23 11.01 6.97
N ARG A 125 14.53 10.79 6.77
CA ARG A 125 15.46 10.57 7.88
C ARG A 125 15.44 11.73 8.87
N THR A 126 15.43 11.40 10.14
CA THR A 126 15.43 12.36 11.25
C THR A 126 16.85 12.73 11.71
N ASP A 127 17.87 11.97 11.29
CA ASP A 127 19.26 12.10 11.70
C ASP A 127 20.12 12.94 10.73
N SER A 128 19.58 13.38 9.60
CA SER A 128 20.29 14.14 8.58
C SER A 128 19.41 15.17 7.90
N ALA A 129 20.00 16.22 7.37
CA ALA A 129 19.29 17.18 6.52
C ALA A 129 18.88 16.51 5.20
N TYR A 130 17.67 16.79 4.74
CA TYR A 130 17.13 16.32 3.49
C TYR A 130 16.89 17.49 2.53
N ARG A 131 17.30 17.34 1.27
CA ARG A 131 17.03 18.30 0.21
C ARG A 131 15.86 17.81 -0.62
N LEU A 132 14.73 18.53 -0.58
CA LEU A 132 13.57 18.19 -1.36
C LEU A 132 13.87 18.19 -2.87
N PRO A 133 13.62 17.10 -3.59
CA PRO A 133 13.65 17.11 -5.04
C PRO A 133 12.66 18.14 -5.58
N TYR A 134 13.06 18.91 -6.60
CA TYR A 134 12.24 19.94 -7.27
C TYR A 134 11.92 21.23 -6.49
N LEU A 135 12.16 21.30 -5.19
CA LEU A 135 11.95 22.54 -4.41
C LEU A 135 13.29 23.20 -4.12
N TRP A 136 13.79 23.97 -5.09
CA TRP A 136 15.04 24.71 -5.01
C TRP A 136 14.96 25.74 -3.87
N GLY A 137 15.86 25.65 -2.92
CA GLY A 137 15.96 26.59 -1.79
C GLY A 137 15.26 26.16 -0.50
N LEU A 138 14.43 25.12 -0.50
CA LEU A 138 13.90 24.51 0.71
C LEU A 138 14.80 23.35 1.15
N ASN A 139 15.77 23.64 2.01
CA ASN A 139 16.51 22.60 2.70
C ASN A 139 15.73 22.20 3.96
N TYR A 140 15.36 20.92 4.08
CA TYR A 140 14.94 20.36 5.34
C TYR A 140 16.16 20.33 6.27
N THR A 141 16.12 21.15 7.29
CA THR A 141 17.07 21.10 8.40
C THR A 141 16.39 20.47 9.60
N SER A 142 17.13 20.12 10.64
CA SER A 142 16.56 19.64 11.90
C SER A 142 15.48 20.55 12.50
N LYS A 143 15.47 21.83 12.12
CA LYS A 143 14.45 22.82 12.56
C LYS A 143 13.19 22.85 11.67
N ASN A 144 13.27 22.34 10.44
CA ASN A 144 12.19 22.39 9.43
C ASN A 144 11.85 20.99 8.89
N MET A 145 12.06 19.96 9.69
CA MET A 145 11.68 18.60 9.31
C MET A 145 10.17 18.50 9.10
N LEU A 146 9.75 17.63 8.20
CA LEU A 146 8.36 17.21 8.11
C LEU A 146 7.92 16.69 9.48
N GLU A 147 6.69 16.92 9.85
CA GLU A 147 6.13 16.32 11.06
C GLU A 147 6.07 14.80 10.89
N ASP A 148 6.17 14.07 12.00
CA ASP A 148 5.89 12.64 11.97
C ASP A 148 4.45 12.44 11.50
N ASP A 149 4.18 11.27 10.98
CA ASP A 149 2.84 10.97 10.49
C ASP A 149 2.40 9.58 10.95
N PRO A 150 1.08 9.37 11.16
CA PRO A 150 0.55 8.09 11.61
C PRO A 150 0.66 7.01 10.53
N ASP A 151 0.81 7.39 9.26
CA ASP A 151 0.95 6.47 8.15
C ASP A 151 2.31 5.77 8.17
N CYS A 152 3.40 6.56 8.11
CA CYS A 152 4.76 6.03 8.26
C CYS A 152 4.93 5.30 9.59
N THR A 153 4.38 5.84 10.68
CA THR A 153 4.44 5.21 12.00
C THR A 153 3.77 3.83 11.99
N SER A 154 2.54 3.72 11.51
CA SER A 154 1.81 2.45 11.46
C SER A 154 2.53 1.41 10.61
N ILE A 155 2.94 1.77 9.40
CA ILE A 155 3.59 0.83 8.47
C ILE A 155 5.00 0.45 8.95
N CYS A 156 5.77 1.38 9.53
CA CYS A 156 7.08 1.06 10.12
C CYS A 156 6.94 0.08 11.30
N LEU A 157 6.03 0.34 12.24
CA LEU A 157 5.80 -0.54 13.39
C LEU A 157 5.34 -1.94 12.96
N LEU A 158 4.43 -2.03 11.99
CA LEU A 158 4.01 -3.30 11.38
C LEU A 158 5.19 -4.02 10.69
N SER A 159 6.07 -3.28 10.02
CA SER A 159 7.25 -3.85 9.36
C SER A 159 8.26 -4.40 10.36
N LEU A 160 8.47 -3.73 11.48
CA LEU A 160 9.45 -4.07 12.52
C LEU A 160 8.96 -5.17 13.49
N ASN A 161 7.65 -5.40 13.57
CA ASN A 161 7.04 -6.32 14.53
C ASN A 161 7.47 -6.03 15.98
N VAL A 162 7.27 -4.78 16.40
CA VAL A 162 7.68 -4.29 17.71
C VAL A 162 6.89 -4.95 18.86
N PRO A 163 7.40 -4.91 20.11
CA PRO A 163 6.61 -5.33 21.29
C PRO A 163 5.29 -4.57 21.41
N GLY A 164 4.24 -5.22 21.91
CA GLY A 164 2.91 -4.62 22.08
C GLY A 164 2.94 -3.29 22.83
N GLN A 165 3.74 -3.17 23.90
CA GLN A 165 3.89 -1.92 24.65
C GLN A 165 4.43 -0.75 23.79
N THR A 166 5.29 -1.02 22.82
CA THR A 166 5.77 0.01 21.88
C THR A 166 4.62 0.44 20.94
N ALA A 167 3.83 -0.51 20.47
CA ALA A 167 2.65 -0.22 19.66
C ALA A 167 1.59 0.58 20.44
N GLU A 168 1.34 0.24 21.70
CA GLU A 168 0.43 0.98 22.59
C GLU A 168 0.87 2.44 22.75
N LYS A 169 2.15 2.69 23.07
CA LYS A 169 2.70 4.05 23.20
C LYS A 169 2.58 4.86 21.89
N ALA A 170 2.82 4.24 20.75
CA ALA A 170 2.64 4.92 19.46
C ALA A 170 1.16 5.27 19.22
N HIS A 171 0.25 4.36 19.55
CA HIS A 171 -1.18 4.58 19.42
C HIS A 171 -1.67 5.70 20.37
N GLU A 172 -1.16 5.75 21.60
CA GLU A 172 -1.43 6.85 22.54
C GLU A 172 -1.01 8.20 21.96
N VAL A 173 0.19 8.29 21.38
CA VAL A 173 0.68 9.53 20.75
C VAL A 173 -0.21 9.94 19.57
N MET A 174 -0.70 8.99 18.77
CA MET A 174 -1.59 9.32 17.63
C MET A 174 -2.88 10.02 18.09
N GLN A 175 -3.40 9.67 19.27
CA GLN A 175 -4.64 10.23 19.82
C GLN A 175 -4.54 11.72 20.18
N ASP A 176 -3.32 12.26 20.37
CA ASP A 176 -3.10 13.69 20.58
C ASP A 176 -3.27 14.51 19.29
N PHE A 177 -3.35 13.84 18.11
CA PHE A 177 -3.41 14.47 16.80
C PHE A 177 -4.68 14.11 16.05
N VAL A 178 -5.79 14.50 16.59
CA VAL A 178 -7.13 14.34 16.00
C VAL A 178 -7.71 15.69 15.59
N ASN A 179 -8.74 15.65 14.77
CA ASN A 179 -9.56 16.82 14.52
C ASN A 179 -10.48 17.08 15.72
N ASP A 180 -10.40 18.27 16.27
CA ASP A 180 -11.21 18.69 17.42
C ASP A 180 -11.67 20.17 17.29
N ALA A 181 -12.30 20.68 18.35
CA ALA A 181 -12.81 22.05 18.38
C ALA A 181 -11.67 23.10 18.43
N ASP A 182 -10.50 22.74 18.96
CA ASP A 182 -9.35 23.64 19.11
C ASP A 182 -8.54 23.71 17.82
N ASN A 183 -8.54 22.63 17.02
CA ASN A 183 -7.85 22.54 15.75
C ASN A 183 -8.75 21.97 14.63
N PRO A 184 -9.83 22.66 14.24
CA PRO A 184 -10.80 22.13 13.29
C PRO A 184 -10.25 22.13 11.85
N THR A 185 -10.39 21.01 11.17
CA THR A 185 -9.97 20.89 9.77
C THR A 185 -10.75 21.80 8.84
N GLN A 186 -10.03 22.48 7.93
CA GLN A 186 -10.59 23.26 6.84
C GLN A 186 -10.24 22.67 5.47
N THR A 187 -9.59 21.52 5.44
CA THR A 187 -8.96 20.94 4.24
C THR A 187 -9.88 19.95 3.50
N THR A 188 -11.09 19.73 4.00
CA THR A 188 -12.04 18.75 3.45
C THR A 188 -13.45 19.31 3.25
N PHE A 189 -14.37 18.50 2.72
CA PHE A 189 -15.79 18.85 2.60
C PHE A 189 -16.40 19.22 3.96
N SER A 190 -17.31 20.19 4.00
CA SER A 190 -17.97 20.61 5.24
C SER A 190 -18.64 19.47 6.01
N ARG A 191 -19.23 18.49 5.29
CA ARG A 191 -19.87 17.30 5.86
C ARG A 191 -18.92 16.37 6.61
N TYR A 192 -17.59 16.51 6.45
CA TYR A 192 -16.60 15.68 7.12
C TYR A 192 -15.85 16.41 8.24
N ARG A 193 -16.04 17.71 8.41
CA ARG A 193 -15.27 18.52 9.36
C ARG A 193 -15.56 18.24 10.85
N SER A 194 -16.68 17.61 11.13
CA SER A 194 -17.10 17.27 12.52
C SER A 194 -16.59 15.91 13.00
N TYR A 195 -15.95 15.10 12.14
CA TYR A 195 -15.39 13.82 12.57
C TYR A 195 -14.12 14.05 13.39
N GLU A 196 -14.04 13.49 14.59
CA GLU A 196 -12.84 13.54 15.46
C GLU A 196 -11.84 12.44 15.08
N ALA A 197 -11.56 12.32 13.76
CA ALA A 197 -10.65 11.36 13.19
C ALA A 197 -9.20 11.82 13.26
N TYR A 198 -8.25 10.91 13.10
CA TYR A 198 -6.82 11.22 13.10
C TYR A 198 -6.46 12.19 11.97
N SER A 199 -5.56 13.11 12.28
CA SER A 199 -4.84 13.90 11.28
C SER A 199 -3.75 13.07 10.61
N THR A 200 -3.44 13.36 9.35
CA THR A 200 -2.26 12.80 8.66
C THR A 200 -0.94 13.29 9.29
N TRP A 201 -0.94 14.38 10.05
CA TRP A 201 0.25 15.00 10.62
C TRP A 201 0.21 14.98 12.15
N MET A 202 1.30 14.53 12.77
CA MET A 202 1.45 14.49 14.22
C MET A 202 2.31 15.66 14.72
N GLY A 203 1.81 16.87 14.50
CA GLY A 203 2.44 18.13 14.91
C GLY A 203 1.50 19.32 14.84
N ASN A 204 2.04 20.53 15.10
CA ASN A 204 1.26 21.77 15.18
C ASN A 204 1.57 22.77 14.06
N ARG A 205 2.44 22.41 13.11
CA ARG A 205 2.83 23.30 12.01
C ARG A 205 1.98 23.13 10.77
N LEU A 206 1.48 21.92 10.56
CA LEU A 206 0.59 21.60 9.45
C LEU A 206 -0.85 21.50 9.95
N PRO A 207 -1.84 21.89 9.13
CA PRO A 207 -3.25 21.79 9.51
C PRO A 207 -3.68 20.33 9.60
N VAL A 208 -4.79 20.08 10.28
CA VAL A 208 -5.45 18.77 10.26
C VAL A 208 -5.88 18.44 8.83
N VAL A 209 -5.37 17.31 8.33
CA VAL A 209 -5.69 16.76 7.00
C VAL A 209 -6.19 15.33 7.16
N PHE A 210 -7.36 15.05 6.63
CA PHE A 210 -7.88 13.70 6.54
C PHE A 210 -7.42 13.01 5.26
N ASP A 211 -6.99 11.73 5.40
CA ASP A 211 -6.73 10.82 4.31
C ASP A 211 -7.23 9.41 4.69
N ILE A 212 -8.23 8.91 3.98
CA ILE A 212 -8.85 7.61 4.33
C ILE A 212 -7.94 6.40 4.10
N CYS A 213 -6.87 6.53 3.30
CA CYS A 213 -5.85 5.49 3.21
C CYS A 213 -4.94 5.48 4.44
N VAL A 214 -4.55 6.68 4.92
CA VAL A 214 -3.81 6.83 6.19
C VAL A 214 -4.64 6.26 7.35
N LEU A 215 -5.92 6.64 7.44
CA LEU A 215 -6.83 6.10 8.47
C LEU A 215 -6.95 4.56 8.37
N SER A 216 -7.02 4.03 7.16
CA SER A 216 -7.04 2.57 6.95
C SER A 216 -5.74 1.90 7.41
N ASN A 217 -4.58 2.55 7.26
CA ASN A 217 -3.30 2.04 7.75
C ASN A 217 -3.22 2.06 9.28
N VAL A 218 -3.69 3.14 9.91
CA VAL A 218 -3.80 3.22 11.39
C VAL A 218 -4.71 2.11 11.91
N LEU A 219 -5.91 1.95 11.36
CA LEU A 219 -6.83 0.90 11.80
C LEU A 219 -6.29 -0.52 11.52
N THR A 220 -5.52 -0.71 10.44
CA THR A 220 -4.79 -1.96 10.19
C THR A 220 -3.78 -2.24 11.30
N PHE A 221 -3.01 -1.22 11.69
CA PHE A 221 -2.05 -1.31 12.80
C PHE A 221 -2.74 -1.64 14.13
N VAL A 222 -3.84 -0.95 14.47
CA VAL A 222 -4.64 -1.23 15.67
C VAL A 222 -5.13 -2.68 15.70
N GLN A 223 -5.62 -3.19 14.56
CA GLN A 223 -6.10 -4.57 14.46
C GLN A 223 -5.00 -5.62 14.54
N GLU A 224 -3.86 -5.40 13.88
CA GLU A 224 -2.74 -6.35 13.88
C GLU A 224 -2.13 -6.53 15.28
N TYR A 225 -2.01 -5.43 16.04
CA TYR A 225 -1.52 -5.47 17.42
C TYR A 225 -2.61 -5.76 18.47
N ASN A 226 -3.87 -5.95 18.05
CA ASN A 226 -5.01 -6.14 18.96
C ASN A 226 -5.15 -5.02 20.01
N LEU A 227 -4.86 -3.79 19.61
CA LEU A 227 -4.99 -2.65 20.51
C LEU A 227 -6.47 -2.36 20.82
N PRO A 228 -6.79 -1.89 22.02
CA PRO A 228 -8.14 -1.42 22.34
C PRO A 228 -8.53 -0.27 21.41
N TRP A 229 -9.73 -0.35 20.83
CA TRP A 229 -10.26 0.72 20.01
C TRP A 229 -10.59 1.96 20.84
N THR A 230 -10.17 3.11 20.36
CA THR A 230 -10.41 4.41 20.98
C THR A 230 -11.57 5.15 20.31
N LYS A 231 -11.90 6.32 20.85
CA LYS A 231 -12.86 7.23 20.21
C LYS A 231 -12.36 7.68 18.84
N ALA A 232 -11.06 7.96 18.72
CA ALA A 232 -10.43 8.40 17.46
C ALA A 232 -10.45 7.31 16.40
N ASP A 233 -10.23 6.02 16.76
CA ASP A 233 -10.35 4.89 15.83
C ASP A 233 -11.77 4.77 15.30
N SER A 234 -12.76 4.86 16.19
CA SER A 234 -14.17 4.79 15.82
C SER A 234 -14.57 5.96 14.91
N ALA A 235 -14.17 7.18 15.23
CA ALA A 235 -14.42 8.36 14.40
C ALA A 235 -13.71 8.28 13.04
N SER A 236 -12.52 7.68 12.99
CA SER A 236 -11.79 7.43 11.75
C SER A 236 -12.51 6.41 10.87
N LEU A 237 -13.04 5.33 11.45
CA LEU A 237 -13.87 4.37 10.74
C LEU A 237 -15.16 5.01 10.22
N ASP A 238 -15.84 5.81 11.04
CA ASP A 238 -17.07 6.51 10.66
C ASP A 238 -16.83 7.46 9.48
N LEU A 239 -15.70 8.16 9.45
CA LEU A 239 -15.30 9.01 8.34
C LEU A 239 -15.06 8.19 7.06
N ILE A 240 -14.38 7.04 7.14
CA ILE A 240 -14.19 6.12 6.01
C ILE A 240 -15.56 5.67 5.47
N VAL A 241 -16.44 5.20 6.34
CA VAL A 241 -17.80 4.74 5.99
C VAL A 241 -18.61 5.86 5.34
N ALA A 242 -18.60 7.07 5.90
CA ALA A 242 -19.29 8.23 5.34
C ALA A 242 -18.75 8.59 3.94
N THR A 243 -17.45 8.49 3.73
CA THR A 243 -16.81 8.73 2.44
C THR A 243 -17.24 7.72 1.38
N ILE A 244 -17.36 6.44 1.76
CA ILE A 244 -17.83 5.37 0.87
C ILE A 244 -19.31 5.56 0.52
N ASN A 245 -20.17 5.82 1.52
CA ASN A 245 -21.60 6.05 1.33
C ASN A 245 -21.87 7.24 0.40
N ASN A 246 -21.08 8.30 0.50
CA ASN A 246 -21.16 9.45 -0.38
C ASN A 246 -20.50 9.22 -1.76
N LYS A 247 -19.89 8.05 -2.02
CA LYS A 247 -19.13 7.75 -3.24
C LYS A 247 -17.99 8.74 -3.52
N ASP A 248 -17.45 9.41 -2.49
CA ASP A 248 -16.36 10.36 -2.66
C ASP A 248 -15.01 9.67 -2.91
N HIS A 249 -14.84 8.43 -2.47
CA HIS A 249 -13.70 7.59 -2.80
C HIS A 249 -13.56 7.33 -4.32
N ILE A 250 -14.65 7.50 -5.08
CA ILE A 250 -14.67 7.41 -6.55
C ILE A 250 -14.67 8.78 -7.20
N ARG A 251 -15.53 9.70 -6.72
CA ARG A 251 -15.75 10.99 -7.38
C ARG A 251 -14.68 12.03 -7.05
N HIS A 252 -14.08 11.92 -5.87
CA HIS A 252 -13.16 12.93 -5.32
C HIS A 252 -11.97 12.30 -4.58
N PRO A 253 -11.27 11.29 -5.18
CA PRO A 253 -10.21 10.55 -4.50
C PRO A 253 -9.12 11.49 -3.95
N TYR A 254 -8.67 12.50 -4.69
CA TYR A 254 -7.65 13.46 -4.25
C TYR A 254 -8.08 14.43 -3.13
N ILE A 255 -9.36 14.43 -2.77
CA ILE A 255 -9.85 15.20 -1.63
C ILE A 255 -9.89 14.34 -0.37
N VAL A 256 -10.36 13.10 -0.49
CA VAL A 256 -10.59 12.19 0.65
C VAL A 256 -9.38 11.31 0.97
N ALA A 257 -8.50 11.10 -0.01
CA ALA A 257 -7.20 10.44 0.15
C ALA A 257 -6.12 11.28 -0.58
N PRO A 258 -5.78 12.46 -0.07
CA PRO A 258 -4.91 13.40 -0.78
C PRO A 258 -3.50 12.89 -1.05
N TYR A 259 -3.00 11.96 -0.24
CA TYR A 259 -1.65 11.40 -0.39
C TYR A 259 -1.61 10.09 -1.18
N TYR A 260 -2.77 9.53 -1.50
CA TYR A 260 -2.89 8.32 -2.31
C TYR A 260 -3.67 8.51 -3.60
N GLY A 261 -4.54 9.48 -3.67
CA GLY A 261 -5.15 10.10 -4.83
C GLY A 261 -5.83 9.24 -5.90
N GLY A 262 -5.86 7.94 -5.77
CA GLY A 262 -6.47 7.03 -6.75
C GLY A 262 -7.55 6.14 -6.12
N SER A 263 -8.69 6.02 -6.80
CA SER A 263 -9.78 5.13 -6.33
C SER A 263 -9.34 3.68 -6.20
N SER A 264 -8.51 3.19 -7.11
CA SER A 264 -7.92 1.84 -7.08
C SER A 264 -7.10 1.62 -5.80
N ILE A 265 -6.29 2.62 -5.42
CA ILE A 265 -5.45 2.57 -4.21
C ILE A 265 -6.31 2.63 -2.94
N ILE A 266 -7.35 3.45 -2.92
CA ILE A 266 -8.29 3.50 -1.79
C ILE A 266 -8.96 2.13 -1.60
N LEU A 267 -9.45 1.52 -2.66
CA LEU A 267 -10.09 0.19 -2.61
C LEU A 267 -9.13 -0.89 -2.11
N TYR A 268 -7.87 -0.83 -2.50
CA TYR A 268 -6.84 -1.75 -2.01
C TYR A 268 -6.57 -1.58 -0.50
N HIS A 269 -6.51 -0.33 0.02
CA HIS A 269 -6.32 -0.08 1.46
C HIS A 269 -7.50 -0.61 2.28
N LEU A 270 -8.73 -0.40 1.81
CA LEU A 270 -9.93 -0.94 2.45
C LEU A 270 -9.92 -2.47 2.45
N ALA A 271 -9.57 -3.09 1.32
CA ALA A 271 -9.47 -4.54 1.22
C ALA A 271 -8.38 -5.11 2.16
N ARG A 272 -7.23 -4.42 2.30
CA ARG A 272 -6.18 -4.79 3.24
C ARG A 272 -6.66 -4.72 4.69
N LEU A 273 -7.30 -3.62 5.09
CA LEU A 273 -7.88 -3.47 6.42
C LEU A 273 -8.89 -4.60 6.72
N MET A 274 -9.83 -4.83 5.83
CA MET A 274 -10.87 -5.86 6.00
C MET A 274 -10.30 -7.29 5.98
N SER A 275 -9.11 -7.51 5.41
CA SER A 275 -8.47 -8.83 5.37
C SER A 275 -7.78 -9.23 6.69
N ILE A 276 -7.59 -8.30 7.62
CA ILE A 276 -6.99 -8.58 8.94
C ILE A 276 -8.04 -9.18 9.89
N LYS A 277 -9.12 -8.44 10.09
CA LYS A 277 -10.29 -8.87 10.86
C LYS A 277 -11.56 -8.26 10.24
N PRO A 278 -12.69 -8.94 10.35
CA PRO A 278 -13.97 -8.36 9.94
C PRO A 278 -14.23 -7.03 10.65
N VAL A 279 -14.59 -6.00 9.87
CA VAL A 279 -15.03 -4.69 10.37
C VAL A 279 -16.51 -4.55 10.01
N PRO A 280 -17.46 -4.74 10.94
CA PRO A 280 -18.89 -4.85 10.61
C PRO A 280 -19.43 -3.71 9.74
N ALA A 281 -19.01 -2.47 10.01
CA ALA A 281 -19.43 -1.31 9.23
C ALA A 281 -18.92 -1.33 7.78
N LEU A 282 -17.74 -1.89 7.51
CA LEU A 282 -17.20 -2.07 6.16
C LEU A 282 -17.71 -3.33 5.49
N GLU A 283 -17.98 -4.40 6.25
CA GLU A 283 -18.59 -5.63 5.70
C GLU A 283 -19.98 -5.34 5.10
N ALA A 284 -20.75 -4.44 5.73
CA ALA A 284 -22.04 -3.98 5.19
C ALA A 284 -21.92 -3.25 3.84
N LEU A 285 -20.74 -2.73 3.50
CA LEU A 285 -20.45 -2.01 2.25
C LEU A 285 -19.67 -2.84 1.22
N LYS A 286 -19.29 -4.07 1.57
CA LYS A 286 -18.38 -4.92 0.81
C LYS A 286 -18.83 -5.14 -0.63
N ASP A 287 -20.09 -5.48 -0.87
CA ASP A 287 -20.61 -5.71 -2.22
C ASP A 287 -20.52 -4.46 -3.09
N SER A 288 -20.76 -3.29 -2.50
CA SER A 288 -20.59 -2.00 -3.18
C SER A 288 -19.13 -1.71 -3.54
N LEU A 289 -18.21 -2.02 -2.64
CA LEU A 289 -16.77 -1.86 -2.87
C LEU A 289 -16.25 -2.82 -3.95
N ILE A 290 -16.71 -4.08 -3.93
CA ILE A 290 -16.41 -5.08 -4.97
C ILE A 290 -16.92 -4.60 -6.33
N SER A 291 -18.18 -4.12 -6.40
CA SER A 291 -18.76 -3.60 -7.65
C SER A 291 -17.97 -2.39 -8.19
N ASP A 292 -17.54 -1.46 -7.31
CA ASP A 292 -16.71 -0.32 -7.71
C ASP A 292 -15.34 -0.79 -8.24
N ALA A 293 -14.70 -1.77 -7.57
CA ALA A 293 -13.41 -2.33 -7.98
C ALA A 293 -13.50 -3.03 -9.35
N GLN A 294 -14.51 -3.89 -9.55
CA GLN A 294 -14.75 -4.58 -10.82
C GLN A 294 -15.00 -3.59 -11.96
N ARG A 295 -15.80 -2.56 -11.72
CA ARG A 295 -16.12 -1.55 -12.72
C ARG A 295 -14.87 -0.78 -13.15
N ILE A 296 -14.00 -0.38 -12.21
CA ILE A 296 -12.75 0.31 -12.54
C ILE A 296 -11.79 -0.64 -13.26
N LEU A 297 -11.69 -1.89 -12.81
CA LEU A 297 -10.85 -2.92 -13.41
C LEU A 297 -11.17 -3.18 -14.88
N LEU A 298 -12.46 -3.19 -15.24
CA LEU A 298 -12.93 -3.34 -16.63
C LEU A 298 -12.62 -2.12 -17.51
N GLN A 299 -12.41 -0.95 -16.92
CA GLN A 299 -12.19 0.30 -17.64
C GLN A 299 -10.71 0.69 -17.75
N THR A 300 -9.88 0.22 -16.82
CA THR A 300 -8.47 0.59 -16.81
C THR A 300 -7.64 -0.23 -17.79
N HIS A 301 -6.71 0.45 -18.46
CA HIS A 301 -5.65 -0.17 -19.27
C HIS A 301 -4.29 -0.15 -18.57
N ASP A 302 -4.19 0.48 -17.39
CA ASP A 302 -2.96 0.59 -16.62
C ASP A 302 -2.67 -0.71 -15.87
N GLY A 303 -1.51 -1.31 -16.12
CA GLY A 303 -1.10 -2.60 -15.53
C GLY A 303 -0.99 -2.54 -14.00
N PHE A 304 -0.55 -1.40 -13.45
CA PHE A 304 -0.43 -1.22 -12.01
C PHE A 304 -1.82 -1.15 -11.35
N GLU A 305 -2.76 -0.39 -11.91
CA GLU A 305 -4.13 -0.36 -11.40
C GLU A 305 -4.80 -1.72 -11.47
N LYS A 306 -4.59 -2.47 -12.56
CA LYS A 306 -5.10 -3.85 -12.70
C LYS A 306 -4.64 -4.74 -11.55
N ILE A 307 -3.35 -4.75 -11.21
CA ILE A 307 -2.80 -5.57 -10.11
C ILE A 307 -3.34 -5.14 -8.76
N VAL A 308 -3.38 -3.85 -8.48
CA VAL A 308 -3.89 -3.30 -7.22
C VAL A 308 -5.35 -3.69 -7.00
N LEU A 309 -6.19 -3.54 -8.03
CA LEU A 309 -7.61 -3.92 -7.97
C LEU A 309 -7.81 -5.43 -7.87
N SER A 310 -7.01 -6.23 -8.59
CA SER A 310 -7.06 -7.68 -8.48
C SER A 310 -6.70 -8.17 -7.09
N ASN A 311 -5.68 -7.60 -6.47
CA ASN A 311 -5.32 -7.90 -5.09
C ASN A 311 -6.44 -7.52 -4.11
N ALA A 312 -7.11 -6.38 -4.33
CA ALA A 312 -8.27 -5.99 -3.52
C ALA A 312 -9.42 -7.01 -3.64
N LEU A 313 -9.77 -7.41 -4.87
CA LEU A 313 -10.82 -8.40 -5.12
C LEU A 313 -10.50 -9.77 -4.51
N LEU A 314 -9.24 -10.24 -4.64
CA LEU A 314 -8.78 -11.50 -4.01
C LEU A 314 -8.86 -11.43 -2.48
N LYS A 315 -8.49 -10.30 -1.86
CA LYS A 315 -8.63 -10.09 -0.40
C LYS A 315 -10.10 -10.13 0.05
N TRP A 316 -11.03 -9.71 -0.79
CA TRP A 316 -12.47 -9.81 -0.53
C TRP A 316 -13.08 -11.16 -0.90
N ASN A 317 -12.31 -12.12 -1.44
CA ASN A 317 -12.77 -13.40 -1.97
C ASN A 317 -13.79 -13.25 -3.11
N ALA A 318 -13.64 -12.20 -3.93
CA ALA A 318 -14.56 -11.88 -5.02
C ALA A 318 -14.09 -12.36 -6.40
N GLY A 319 -12.94 -13.04 -6.44
CA GLY A 319 -12.28 -13.44 -7.68
C GLY A 319 -11.69 -12.21 -8.44
N PRO A 320 -10.58 -12.37 -9.13
CA PRO A 320 -9.92 -11.24 -9.79
C PRO A 320 -10.68 -10.70 -11.02
N GLY A 321 -11.58 -11.47 -11.60
CA GLY A 321 -12.41 -11.04 -12.76
C GLY A 321 -11.64 -10.73 -14.04
N ILE A 322 -10.33 -10.94 -14.09
CA ILE A 322 -9.47 -10.73 -15.25
C ILE A 322 -8.70 -11.99 -15.62
N SER A 323 -8.62 -12.24 -16.93
CA SER A 323 -7.78 -13.29 -17.51
C SER A 323 -6.31 -12.86 -17.71
N GLU A 324 -6.00 -11.55 -17.60
CA GLU A 324 -4.68 -10.99 -17.89
C GLU A 324 -4.29 -9.97 -16.82
N ALA A 325 -3.55 -10.39 -15.80
CA ALA A 325 -2.72 -9.46 -15.04
C ALA A 325 -1.61 -8.95 -15.96
N GLY A 326 -1.32 -7.64 -15.94
CA GLY A 326 -0.21 -7.09 -16.72
C GLY A 326 1.11 -7.80 -16.41
N THR A 327 1.99 -7.88 -17.41
CA THR A 327 3.34 -8.42 -17.20
C THR A 327 4.15 -7.52 -16.25
N PRO A 328 5.21 -8.02 -15.59
CA PRO A 328 6.12 -7.18 -14.80
C PRO A 328 6.63 -5.95 -15.55
N ASP A 329 6.84 -6.08 -16.86
CA ASP A 329 7.28 -5.00 -17.75
C ASP A 329 6.19 -3.93 -17.96
N GLU A 330 4.93 -4.33 -18.12
CA GLU A 330 3.80 -3.40 -18.25
C GLU A 330 3.56 -2.63 -16.95
N ILE A 331 3.64 -3.31 -15.81
CA ILE A 331 3.49 -2.70 -14.50
C ILE A 331 4.66 -1.77 -14.19
N GLY A 332 5.89 -2.16 -14.56
CA GLY A 332 7.08 -1.34 -14.41
C GLY A 332 7.07 -0.07 -15.27
N LYS A 333 6.27 -0.02 -16.34
CA LYS A 333 6.08 1.15 -17.22
C LYS A 333 4.87 2.01 -16.85
N SER A 334 4.10 1.61 -15.84
CA SER A 334 2.93 2.36 -15.41
C SER A 334 3.32 3.76 -14.92
N ASN A 335 2.47 4.74 -15.25
CA ASN A 335 2.58 6.10 -14.73
C ASN A 335 1.74 6.32 -13.46
N THR A 336 1.01 5.31 -13.00
CA THR A 336 0.19 5.39 -11.80
C THR A 336 1.07 5.19 -10.55
N PRO A 337 1.22 6.20 -9.69
CA PRO A 337 1.98 6.07 -8.44
C PRO A 337 1.14 5.37 -7.37
N PHE A 338 1.78 4.69 -6.44
CA PHE A 338 1.08 4.16 -5.27
C PHE A 338 0.68 5.26 -4.30
N PHE A 339 1.58 6.21 -4.04
CA PHE A 339 1.27 7.40 -3.26
C PHE A 339 1.84 8.68 -3.90
N ILE A 340 1.34 9.82 -3.46
CA ILE A 340 1.68 11.14 -3.97
C ILE A 340 1.99 12.13 -2.84
N GLY A 341 2.94 13.02 -3.08
CA GLY A 341 3.05 14.25 -2.32
C GLY A 341 2.08 15.26 -2.90
N ASN A 342 1.18 15.80 -2.08
CA ASN A 342 0.12 16.73 -2.52
C ASN A 342 0.20 18.02 -1.69
N ILE A 343 0.93 19.02 -2.20
CA ILE A 343 1.05 20.33 -1.51
C ILE A 343 -0.30 20.98 -1.26
N PRO A 344 -1.25 21.03 -2.21
CA PRO A 344 -2.59 21.57 -1.95
C PRO A 344 -3.36 20.90 -0.81
N SER A 345 -2.97 19.71 -0.37
CA SER A 345 -3.67 19.00 0.71
C SER A 345 -3.78 19.80 2.00
N ILE A 346 -2.78 20.65 2.28
CA ILE A 346 -2.72 21.49 3.48
C ILE A 346 -3.45 22.84 3.34
N PHE A 347 -4.00 23.14 2.16
CA PHE A 347 -4.75 24.38 1.95
C PHE A 347 -6.21 24.19 2.37
N ASN A 348 -6.89 25.31 2.65
CA ASN A 348 -8.32 25.26 2.85
C ASN A 348 -9.03 24.66 1.62
N PHE A 349 -10.20 24.07 1.83
CA PHE A 349 -10.94 23.34 0.81
C PHE A 349 -11.21 24.12 -0.48
N ILE A 350 -11.42 25.46 -0.38
CA ILE A 350 -11.71 26.32 -1.53
C ILE A 350 -10.53 26.34 -2.51
N LEU A 351 -9.30 26.43 -1.98
CA LEU A 351 -8.07 26.40 -2.77
C LEU A 351 -7.65 24.98 -3.14
N LYS A 352 -7.76 24.04 -2.18
CA LYS A 352 -7.40 22.64 -2.39
C LYS A 352 -8.14 22.01 -3.58
N LYS A 353 -9.46 22.19 -3.65
CA LYS A 353 -10.30 21.51 -4.63
C LYS A 353 -9.91 21.77 -6.09
N PRO A 354 -9.78 23.03 -6.57
CA PRO A 354 -9.40 23.30 -7.96
C PRO A 354 -7.95 22.91 -8.28
N LEU A 355 -7.04 23.05 -7.33
CA LEU A 355 -5.63 22.67 -7.50
C LEU A 355 -5.48 21.16 -7.60
N SER A 356 -6.11 20.39 -6.69
CA SER A 356 -6.09 18.93 -6.72
C SER A 356 -6.78 18.37 -7.97
N LYS A 357 -7.86 18.99 -8.45
CA LYS A 357 -8.51 18.57 -9.71
C LYS A 357 -7.58 18.68 -10.93
N ARG A 358 -6.62 19.62 -10.90
CA ARG A 358 -5.64 19.84 -11.96
C ARG A 358 -4.28 19.23 -11.67
N GLU A 359 -4.15 18.49 -10.57
CA GLU A 359 -2.91 17.87 -10.09
C GLU A 359 -1.75 18.89 -9.93
N ILE A 360 -2.07 20.17 -9.66
CA ILE A 360 -1.08 21.24 -9.47
C ILE A 360 -0.42 21.06 -8.11
N GLY A 361 0.91 21.00 -8.06
CA GLY A 361 1.68 20.79 -6.83
C GLY A 361 1.69 19.34 -6.37
N PHE A 362 1.44 18.38 -7.26
CA PHE A 362 1.57 16.97 -7.01
C PHE A 362 3.00 16.48 -7.29
N TYR A 363 3.43 15.54 -6.47
CA TYR A 363 4.67 14.79 -6.61
C TYR A 363 4.35 13.30 -6.56
N TYR A 364 4.73 12.58 -7.60
CA TYR A 364 4.38 11.18 -7.82
C TYR A 364 5.54 10.30 -7.38
N HIS A 365 5.30 9.39 -6.44
CA HIS A 365 6.31 8.51 -5.89
C HIS A 365 6.21 7.10 -6.49
N TYR A 366 7.34 6.54 -6.85
CA TYR A 366 7.47 5.25 -7.52
C TYR A 366 8.53 4.38 -6.84
N CYS A 367 8.28 3.06 -6.78
CA CYS A 367 9.24 2.07 -6.32
C CYS A 367 9.09 0.78 -7.14
N PRO A 368 10.03 0.48 -8.05
CA PRO A 368 9.95 -0.74 -8.87
C PRO A 368 9.85 -2.03 -8.07
N ALA A 369 10.53 -2.10 -6.93
CA ALA A 369 10.46 -3.26 -6.04
C ALA A 369 9.05 -3.47 -5.48
N TYR A 370 8.32 -2.39 -5.18
CA TYR A 370 6.95 -2.51 -4.69
C TYR A 370 5.98 -3.03 -5.77
N ASN A 371 6.22 -2.69 -7.03
CA ASN A 371 5.47 -3.26 -8.15
C ASN A 371 5.61 -4.79 -8.19
N ASN A 372 6.84 -5.30 -8.01
CA ASN A 372 7.11 -6.74 -7.93
C ASN A 372 6.47 -7.39 -6.69
N VAL A 373 6.42 -6.66 -5.57
CA VAL A 373 5.72 -7.15 -4.35
C VAL A 373 4.22 -7.28 -4.57
N LEU A 374 3.59 -6.35 -5.27
CA LEU A 374 2.16 -6.43 -5.61
C LEU A 374 1.86 -7.58 -6.57
N LEU A 375 2.77 -7.87 -7.51
CA LEU A 375 2.69 -9.06 -8.36
C LEU A 375 2.84 -10.35 -7.55
N LEU A 376 3.83 -10.41 -6.65
CA LEU A 376 4.00 -11.55 -5.76
C LEU A 376 2.77 -11.76 -4.88
N GLU A 377 2.19 -10.68 -4.36
CA GLU A 377 0.94 -10.73 -3.60
C GLU A 377 -0.19 -11.35 -4.42
N TYR A 378 -0.34 -10.92 -5.67
CA TYR A 378 -1.34 -11.48 -6.58
C TYR A 378 -1.16 -12.99 -6.80
N VAL A 379 0.07 -13.43 -7.10
CA VAL A 379 0.38 -14.85 -7.32
C VAL A 379 0.04 -15.68 -6.07
N VAL A 380 0.46 -15.22 -4.88
CA VAL A 380 0.22 -15.93 -3.62
C VAL A 380 -1.27 -15.95 -3.25
N LEU A 381 -1.99 -14.83 -3.41
CA LEU A 381 -3.41 -14.77 -3.07
C LEU A 381 -4.25 -15.63 -4.02
N ARG A 382 -3.96 -15.60 -5.32
CA ARG A 382 -4.65 -16.42 -6.32
C ARG A 382 -4.49 -17.91 -6.03
N HIS A 383 -3.29 -18.34 -5.69
CA HIS A 383 -3.03 -19.73 -5.31
C HIS A 383 -3.89 -20.18 -4.11
N LYS A 384 -4.13 -19.30 -3.13
CA LYS A 384 -4.97 -19.59 -1.97
C LYS A 384 -6.46 -19.73 -2.31
N THR A 385 -6.94 -18.99 -3.30
CA THR A 385 -8.36 -19.02 -3.71
C THR A 385 -8.71 -20.14 -4.67
N GLY A 386 -7.71 -20.89 -5.17
CA GLY A 386 -7.92 -21.99 -6.12
C GLY A 386 -8.37 -21.51 -7.51
N ASP A 387 -8.19 -20.25 -7.84
CA ASP A 387 -8.56 -19.69 -9.14
C ASP A 387 -7.51 -20.04 -10.20
N ASN A 388 -7.83 -21.06 -11.04
CA ASN A 388 -6.91 -21.65 -12.01
C ASN A 388 -7.09 -21.10 -13.43
N ASN A 389 -7.89 -20.06 -13.63
CA ASN A 389 -8.24 -19.57 -14.98
C ASN A 389 -7.15 -18.68 -15.63
N PHE A 390 -5.96 -18.61 -15.03
CA PHE A 390 -4.89 -17.75 -15.52
C PHE A 390 -3.59 -18.54 -15.79
N THR A 391 -3.00 -18.34 -16.96
CA THR A 391 -1.62 -18.80 -17.28
C THR A 391 -0.70 -17.60 -17.28
N PHE A 392 0.29 -17.57 -16.38
CA PHE A 392 1.44 -16.67 -16.48
C PHE A 392 2.29 -17.09 -17.67
N ASP A 393 2.54 -16.19 -18.61
CA ASP A 393 3.44 -16.48 -19.72
C ASP A 393 4.89 -16.46 -19.21
N ALA A 394 5.37 -17.61 -18.76
CA ALA A 394 6.73 -17.80 -18.22
C ALA A 394 7.86 -17.34 -19.18
N PRO A 395 7.72 -17.34 -20.52
CA PRO A 395 8.71 -16.77 -21.43
C PRO A 395 8.93 -15.27 -21.29
N ALA A 396 7.93 -14.50 -20.85
CA ALA A 396 8.07 -13.05 -20.68
C ALA A 396 9.00 -12.68 -19.51
N ILE A 397 9.09 -13.53 -18.50
CA ILE A 397 10.00 -13.34 -17.35
C ILE A 397 11.46 -13.60 -17.76
N LYS A 398 11.73 -14.58 -18.65
CA LYS A 398 13.07 -14.87 -19.14
C LYS A 398 13.69 -13.76 -20.00
N LYS A 399 12.89 -13.04 -20.77
CA LYS A 399 13.37 -11.92 -21.61
C LYS A 399 13.71 -10.65 -20.83
N ALA A 400 13.28 -10.51 -19.61
CA ALA A 400 13.62 -9.39 -18.72
C ALA A 400 14.94 -9.61 -17.95
N VAL A 401 15.56 -10.79 -18.09
CA VAL A 401 16.78 -11.21 -17.37
C VAL A 401 18.00 -11.26 -18.32
N GLU A 402 17.82 -11.20 -19.65
CA GLU A 402 18.85 -10.98 -20.68
C GLU A 402 18.93 -9.48 -21.06
#